data_f822acbe17f4c21cf349c4061730ac40
#
_entry.id   f822acbe17f4c21cf349c4061730ac40
#
_cell.length_a   1.000
_cell.length_b   1.000
_cell.length_c   1.000
_cell.angle_alpha   90.00
_cell.angle_beta   90.00
_cell.angle_gamma   90.00
#
_symmetry.space_group_name_H-M   'P 1'
#
loop_
_entity.id
_entity.type
_entity.pdbx_description
1 polymer ?
#
loop_
_entity_poly.entity_id
_entity_poly.type
_entity_poly.pdbx_seq_one_letter_code
_entity_poly.pdbx_strand_id
1 'polypeptide(L)'
;MRRKRRRRAVLILTALLLLFLLAILMLQRRLRPLAEELAAAVIEDRASNLINDAVGEVLSRGEIDYDRMIQLEKDADGAITALRTNMLEINRLKVLVLDAVGARAALLEEDELTIALGSLIAPSLFTGRGPGIPIRVVGVSSNSAEFTGYFTSAGINQTLHQIVLHVGMTVTVVLPTGAVAVQTNTEVVVAETVLVGSVPDSFVRFGGPEE
;
A
#
# COMPACT_ATOMS: atom_id res chain seq x y z
N MET A 1 -24.95 51.68 39.31
CA MET A 1 -25.41 50.35 38.89
C MET A 1 -24.94 49.96 37.51
N ARG A 2 -24.82 50.86 36.51
CA ARG A 2 -24.39 50.53 35.10
C ARG A 2 -22.97 49.94 34.98
N ARG A 3 -21.97 50.35 35.77
CA ARG A 3 -20.59 49.79 35.75
C ARG A 3 -20.49 48.34 36.23
N LYS A 4 -21.25 47.91 37.21
CA LYS A 4 -21.27 46.50 37.69
C LYS A 4 -21.92 45.57 36.65
N ARG A 5 -22.97 46.01 35.96
CA ARG A 5 -23.59 45.25 34.84
C ARG A 5 -22.64 45.12 33.66
N ARG A 6 -21.91 46.14 33.26
CA ARG A 6 -20.90 46.07 32.20
C ARG A 6 -19.76 45.08 32.55
N ARG A 7 -19.23 45.10 33.78
CA ARG A 7 -18.20 44.15 34.21
C ARG A 7 -18.71 42.72 34.20
N ARG A 8 -19.93 42.43 34.62
CA ARG A 8 -20.53 41.09 34.55
C ARG A 8 -20.74 40.63 33.10
N ALA A 9 -21.22 41.53 32.23
CA ALA A 9 -21.38 41.20 30.80
C ALA A 9 -20.03 40.88 30.12
N VAL A 10 -18.98 41.64 30.43
CA VAL A 10 -17.62 41.35 29.92
C VAL A 10 -17.11 40.02 30.44
N LEU A 11 -17.29 39.69 31.72
CA LEU A 11 -16.89 38.42 32.29
C LEU A 11 -17.65 37.24 31.66
N ILE A 12 -18.94 37.38 31.41
CA ILE A 12 -19.73 36.34 30.73
C ILE A 12 -19.26 36.17 29.29
N LEU A 13 -18.98 37.24 28.56
CA LEU A 13 -18.52 37.20 27.18
C LEU A 13 -17.14 36.55 27.09
N THR A 14 -16.20 36.87 27.99
CA THR A 14 -14.88 36.24 28.04
C THR A 14 -14.97 34.77 28.41
N ALA A 15 -15.85 34.37 29.33
CA ALA A 15 -16.09 32.98 29.68
C ALA A 15 -16.68 32.20 28.51
N LEU A 16 -17.65 32.77 27.76
CA LEU A 16 -18.19 32.15 26.56
C LEU A 16 -17.14 32.01 25.44
N LEU A 17 -16.28 33.00 25.24
CA LEU A 17 -15.20 32.96 24.27
C LEU A 17 -14.18 31.88 24.64
N LEU A 18 -13.81 31.78 25.92
CA LEU A 18 -12.93 30.74 26.44
C LEU A 18 -13.52 29.33 26.24
N LEU A 19 -14.80 29.17 26.56
CA LEU A 19 -15.53 27.94 26.39
C LEU A 19 -15.58 27.52 24.91
N PHE A 20 -15.85 28.48 24.01
CA PHE A 20 -15.85 28.25 22.56
C PHE A 20 -14.48 27.87 22.04
N LEU A 21 -13.43 28.56 22.51
CA LEU A 21 -12.05 28.21 22.16
C LEU A 21 -11.68 26.77 22.63
N LEU A 22 -12.07 26.46 23.86
CA LEU A 22 -11.85 25.11 24.43
C LEU A 22 -12.60 24.02 23.61
N ALA A 23 -13.84 24.32 23.20
CA ALA A 23 -14.64 23.41 22.37
C ALA A 23 -13.98 23.18 21.01
N ILE A 24 -13.43 24.23 20.36
CA ILE A 24 -12.68 24.12 19.11
C ILE A 24 -11.42 23.25 19.31
N LEU A 25 -10.66 23.49 20.38
CA LEU A 25 -9.46 22.71 20.67
C LEU A 25 -9.78 21.23 20.94
N MET A 26 -10.86 20.95 21.65
CA MET A 26 -11.34 19.58 21.86
C MET A 26 -11.79 18.92 20.56
N LEU A 27 -12.51 19.66 19.71
CA LEU A 27 -12.94 19.17 18.41
C LEU A 27 -11.75 18.87 17.50
N GLN A 28 -10.78 19.76 17.42
CA GLN A 28 -9.55 19.53 16.65
C GLN A 28 -8.80 18.28 17.13
N ARG A 29 -8.65 18.10 18.45
CA ARG A 29 -8.00 16.92 19.01
C ARG A 29 -8.73 15.62 18.68
N ARG A 30 -10.05 15.67 18.57
CA ARG A 30 -10.88 14.51 18.24
C ARG A 30 -10.91 14.18 16.74
N LEU A 31 -10.91 15.22 15.91
CA LEU A 31 -10.96 15.05 14.44
C LEU A 31 -9.59 14.73 13.84
N ARG A 32 -8.51 15.13 14.50
CA ARG A 32 -7.15 14.90 14.03
C ARG A 32 -6.85 13.42 13.70
N PRO A 33 -7.03 12.43 14.61
CA PRO A 33 -6.72 11.04 14.30
C PRO A 33 -7.59 10.51 13.16
N LEU A 34 -8.87 10.89 13.08
CA LEU A 34 -9.74 10.47 11.98
C LEU A 34 -9.30 11.05 10.63
N ALA A 35 -8.83 12.30 10.61
CA ALA A 35 -8.30 12.92 9.40
C ALA A 35 -7.01 12.24 8.94
N GLU A 36 -6.14 11.90 9.88
CA GLU A 36 -4.89 11.17 9.61
C GLU A 36 -5.17 9.76 9.07
N GLU A 37 -6.13 9.03 9.66
CA GLU A 37 -6.54 7.69 9.23
C GLU A 37 -7.18 7.70 7.83
N LEU A 38 -8.12 8.63 7.57
CA LEU A 38 -8.74 8.75 6.25
C LEU A 38 -7.74 9.21 5.18
N ALA A 39 -6.81 10.11 5.52
CA ALA A 39 -5.75 10.51 4.60
C ALA A 39 -4.84 9.32 4.29
N ALA A 40 -4.47 8.54 5.31
CA ALA A 40 -3.66 7.34 5.12
C ALA A 40 -4.34 6.36 4.17
N ALA A 41 -5.63 6.08 4.37
CA ALA A 41 -6.39 5.18 3.49
C ALA A 41 -6.46 5.65 2.03
N VAL A 42 -6.70 6.96 1.81
CA VAL A 42 -6.72 7.54 0.46
C VAL A 42 -5.35 7.45 -0.22
N ILE A 43 -4.28 7.74 0.53
CA ILE A 43 -2.92 7.70 0.01
C ILE A 43 -2.47 6.26 -0.25
N GLU A 44 -2.80 5.33 0.64
CA GLU A 44 -2.49 3.90 0.47
C GLU A 44 -3.12 3.33 -0.80
N ASP A 45 -4.41 3.64 -1.05
CA ASP A 45 -5.10 3.25 -2.28
C ASP A 45 -4.43 3.83 -3.52
N ARG A 46 -4.12 5.14 -3.51
CA ARG A 46 -3.45 5.80 -4.63
C ARG A 46 -2.05 5.26 -4.88
N ALA A 47 -1.25 5.08 -3.83
CA ALA A 47 0.10 4.55 -3.93
C ALA A 47 0.11 3.10 -4.43
N SER A 48 -0.81 2.25 -3.95
CA SER A 48 -0.96 0.87 -4.41
C SER A 48 -1.33 0.80 -5.90
N ASN A 49 -2.30 1.61 -6.33
CA ASN A 49 -2.68 1.69 -7.74
C ASN A 49 -1.51 2.16 -8.61
N LEU A 50 -0.77 3.18 -8.18
CA LEU A 50 0.41 3.67 -8.87
C LEU A 50 1.49 2.59 -9.03
N ILE A 51 1.78 1.85 -7.96
CA ILE A 51 2.74 0.75 -7.97
C ILE A 51 2.29 -0.34 -8.95
N ASN A 52 1.02 -0.76 -8.87
CA ASN A 52 0.47 -1.78 -9.77
C ASN A 52 0.55 -1.35 -11.24
N ASP A 53 0.21 -0.10 -11.54
CA ASP A 53 0.30 0.46 -12.89
C ASP A 53 1.75 0.54 -13.37
N ALA A 54 2.70 0.93 -12.50
CA ALA A 54 4.11 0.99 -12.85
C ALA A 54 4.68 -0.40 -13.14
N VAL A 55 4.37 -1.38 -12.29
CA VAL A 55 4.79 -2.77 -12.48
C VAL A 55 4.15 -3.34 -13.75
N GLY A 56 2.84 -3.12 -13.95
CA GLY A 56 2.10 -3.55 -15.14
C GLY A 56 2.70 -3.01 -16.43
N GLU A 57 3.16 -1.75 -16.43
CA GLU A 57 3.84 -1.15 -17.57
C GLU A 57 5.18 -1.85 -17.88
N VAL A 58 6.00 -2.11 -16.87
CA VAL A 58 7.27 -2.84 -17.02
C VAL A 58 7.04 -4.25 -17.52
N LEU A 59 6.03 -4.96 -16.97
CA LEU A 59 5.62 -6.29 -17.42
C LEU A 59 5.17 -6.30 -18.89
N SER A 60 4.35 -5.31 -19.29
CA SER A 60 3.79 -5.23 -20.64
C SER A 60 4.83 -4.96 -21.75
N ARG A 61 5.97 -4.38 -21.37
CA ARG A 61 7.09 -4.16 -22.32
C ARG A 61 7.82 -5.46 -22.70
N GLY A 62 7.46 -6.60 -22.07
CA GLY A 62 8.08 -7.90 -22.32
C GLY A 62 9.53 -8.00 -21.81
N GLU A 63 9.92 -7.11 -20.90
CA GLU A 63 11.24 -7.10 -20.31
C GLU A 63 11.41 -8.15 -19.21
N ILE A 64 10.28 -8.74 -18.77
CA ILE A 64 10.22 -9.79 -17.76
C ILE A 64 9.92 -11.10 -18.42
N ASP A 65 10.87 -12.02 -18.29
CA ASP A 65 10.74 -13.38 -18.77
C ASP A 65 11.17 -14.35 -17.65
N TYR A 66 10.26 -15.25 -17.26
CA TYR A 66 10.54 -16.23 -16.23
C TYR A 66 11.80 -17.03 -16.55
N ASP A 67 11.96 -17.47 -17.80
CA ASP A 67 13.09 -18.30 -18.25
C ASP A 67 14.45 -17.58 -18.15
N ARG A 68 14.43 -16.25 -18.18
CA ARG A 68 15.65 -15.45 -17.92
C ARG A 68 15.96 -15.29 -16.46
N MET A 69 14.92 -15.21 -15.61
CA MET A 69 15.07 -15.05 -14.16
C MET A 69 15.41 -16.37 -13.48
N ILE A 70 14.88 -17.50 -14.01
CA ILE A 70 15.00 -18.82 -13.40
C ILE A 70 15.52 -19.79 -14.43
N GLN A 71 16.61 -20.48 -14.08
CA GLN A 71 17.18 -21.57 -14.85
C GLN A 71 16.86 -22.89 -14.17
N LEU A 72 16.24 -23.80 -14.91
CA LEU A 72 15.92 -25.15 -14.44
C LEU A 72 17.05 -26.09 -14.85
N GLU A 73 17.73 -26.70 -13.87
CA GLU A 73 18.70 -27.76 -14.09
C GLU A 73 17.94 -29.08 -14.15
N LYS A 74 18.24 -29.89 -15.18
CA LYS A 74 17.62 -31.21 -15.40
C LYS A 74 18.66 -32.27 -15.38
N ASP A 75 18.31 -33.46 -14.91
CA ASP A 75 19.14 -34.64 -15.01
C ASP A 75 19.10 -35.28 -16.42
N ALA A 76 19.78 -36.44 -16.58
CA ALA A 76 19.84 -37.17 -17.84
C ALA A 76 18.47 -37.70 -18.30
N ASP A 77 17.53 -37.87 -17.37
CA ASP A 77 16.16 -38.35 -17.62
C ASP A 77 15.18 -37.22 -17.84
N GLY A 78 15.66 -35.96 -17.76
CA GLY A 78 14.85 -34.74 -17.96
C GLY A 78 14.10 -34.26 -16.70
N ALA A 79 14.31 -34.87 -15.56
CA ALA A 79 13.71 -34.45 -14.29
C ALA A 79 14.42 -33.20 -13.75
N ILE A 80 13.64 -32.27 -13.20
CA ILE A 80 14.16 -31.04 -12.61
C ILE A 80 14.85 -31.36 -11.29
N THR A 81 16.17 -31.11 -11.22
CA THR A 81 17.00 -31.37 -10.05
C THR A 81 17.34 -30.13 -9.24
N ALA A 82 17.40 -28.99 -9.89
CA ALA A 82 17.66 -27.71 -9.22
C ALA A 82 16.99 -26.53 -9.95
N LEU A 83 16.74 -25.48 -9.19
CA LEU A 83 16.29 -24.20 -9.69
C LEU A 83 17.32 -23.15 -9.30
N ARG A 84 17.86 -22.46 -10.28
CA ARG A 84 18.88 -21.43 -10.09
C ARG A 84 18.32 -20.06 -10.45
N THR A 85 18.35 -19.13 -9.52
CA THR A 85 17.92 -17.76 -9.74
C THR A 85 19.04 -16.92 -10.39
N ASN A 86 18.72 -16.23 -11.47
CA ASN A 86 19.60 -15.28 -12.12
C ASN A 86 19.51 -13.93 -11.44
N MET A 87 20.38 -13.69 -10.47
CA MET A 87 20.39 -12.46 -9.69
C MET A 87 20.67 -11.20 -10.52
N LEU A 88 21.32 -11.33 -11.68
CA LEU A 88 21.55 -10.20 -12.58
C LEU A 88 20.24 -9.67 -13.17
N GLU A 89 19.40 -10.58 -13.70
CA GLU A 89 18.09 -10.22 -14.25
C GLU A 89 17.14 -9.75 -13.17
N ILE A 90 17.14 -10.37 -12.00
CA ILE A 90 16.36 -9.91 -10.82
C ILE A 90 16.74 -8.47 -10.45
N ASN A 91 18.03 -8.16 -10.36
CA ASN A 91 18.48 -6.81 -10.01
C ASN A 91 18.18 -5.79 -11.13
N ARG A 92 18.30 -6.19 -12.40
CA ARG A 92 17.91 -5.35 -13.54
C ARG A 92 16.43 -4.98 -13.47
N LEU A 93 15.58 -5.99 -13.25
CA LEU A 93 14.14 -5.79 -13.13
C LEU A 93 13.79 -4.89 -11.93
N LYS A 94 14.47 -5.08 -10.79
CA LYS A 94 14.33 -4.21 -9.62
C LYS A 94 14.56 -2.74 -9.97
N VAL A 95 15.63 -2.43 -10.70
CA VAL A 95 15.93 -1.05 -11.12
C VAL A 95 14.84 -0.51 -12.03
N LEU A 96 14.40 -1.28 -13.03
CA LEU A 96 13.34 -0.86 -13.96
C LEU A 96 12.03 -0.54 -13.24
N VAL A 97 11.64 -1.39 -12.27
CA VAL A 97 10.43 -1.16 -11.48
C VAL A 97 10.58 0.09 -10.60
N LEU A 98 11.72 0.24 -9.91
CA LEU A 98 11.95 1.41 -9.05
C LEU A 98 11.95 2.71 -9.87
N ASP A 99 12.54 2.72 -11.06
CA ASP A 99 12.52 3.87 -11.97
C ASP A 99 11.09 4.19 -12.44
N ALA A 100 10.31 3.16 -12.83
CA ALA A 100 8.93 3.34 -13.25
C ALA A 100 8.04 3.85 -12.11
N VAL A 101 8.18 3.31 -10.89
CA VAL A 101 7.48 3.76 -9.69
C VAL A 101 7.88 5.19 -9.36
N GLY A 102 9.18 5.52 -9.39
CA GLY A 102 9.68 6.88 -9.12
C GLY A 102 9.15 7.92 -10.10
N ALA A 103 9.12 7.60 -11.39
CA ALA A 103 8.57 8.48 -12.43
C ALA A 103 7.07 8.77 -12.22
N ARG A 104 6.29 7.77 -11.82
CA ARG A 104 4.85 7.94 -11.54
C ARG A 104 4.59 8.59 -10.19
N ALA A 105 5.44 8.34 -9.20
CA ALA A 105 5.33 8.93 -7.88
C ALA A 105 5.42 10.45 -7.89
N ALA A 106 6.20 11.02 -8.83
CA ALA A 106 6.26 12.47 -9.03
C ALA A 106 4.89 13.07 -9.38
N LEU A 107 4.00 12.32 -10.05
CA LEU A 107 2.66 12.78 -10.40
C LEU A 107 1.75 12.88 -9.17
N LEU A 108 1.99 12.11 -8.11
CA LEU A 108 1.24 12.22 -6.85
C LEU A 108 1.41 13.57 -6.16
N GLU A 109 2.54 14.24 -6.37
CA GLU A 109 2.80 15.56 -5.78
C GLU A 109 1.95 16.67 -6.46
N GLU A 110 1.48 16.42 -7.68
CA GLU A 110 0.65 17.32 -8.47
C GLU A 110 -0.85 17.07 -8.27
N ASP A 111 -1.24 15.92 -7.69
CA ASP A 111 -2.63 15.54 -7.50
C ASP A 111 -3.30 16.36 -6.38
N GLU A 112 -4.46 16.95 -6.69
CA GLU A 112 -5.33 17.59 -5.72
C GLU A 112 -6.22 16.57 -5.00
N LEU A 113 -5.68 15.98 -3.94
CA LEU A 113 -6.42 15.04 -3.11
C LEU A 113 -7.24 15.77 -2.05
N THR A 114 -8.46 15.28 -1.80
CA THR A 114 -9.35 15.88 -0.79
C THR A 114 -10.09 14.82 0.01
N ILE A 115 -10.34 15.11 1.29
CA ILE A 115 -11.24 14.35 2.16
C ILE A 115 -12.50 15.17 2.41
N ALA A 116 -13.67 14.59 2.15
CA ALA A 116 -14.93 15.26 2.45
C ALA A 116 -15.11 15.45 3.96
N LEU A 117 -15.43 16.67 4.40
CA LEU A 117 -15.62 17.01 5.82
C LEU A 117 -16.69 16.13 6.50
N GLY A 118 -17.73 15.74 5.77
CA GLY A 118 -18.79 14.87 6.27
C GLY A 118 -18.28 13.48 6.68
N SER A 119 -17.26 12.96 6.00
CA SER A 119 -16.61 11.70 6.36
C SER A 119 -15.86 11.77 7.71
N LEU A 120 -15.46 12.97 8.13
CA LEU A 120 -14.79 13.20 9.42
C LEU A 120 -15.77 13.39 10.58
N ILE A 121 -16.90 14.10 10.34
CA ILE A 121 -17.84 14.48 11.40
C ILE A 121 -18.81 13.35 11.71
N ALA A 122 -19.38 12.73 10.70
CA ALA A 122 -20.36 11.66 10.84
C ALA A 122 -20.24 10.67 9.65
N PRO A 123 -19.26 9.75 9.67
CA PRO A 123 -19.00 8.83 8.56
C PRO A 123 -20.23 8.02 8.14
N SER A 124 -21.06 7.58 9.11
CA SER A 124 -22.25 6.78 8.83
C SER A 124 -23.37 7.52 8.08
N LEU A 125 -23.41 8.85 8.16
CA LEU A 125 -24.51 9.68 7.61
C LEU A 125 -24.07 10.55 6.42
N PHE A 126 -22.82 11.02 6.42
CA PHE A 126 -22.32 12.05 5.50
C PHE A 126 -21.05 11.65 4.76
N THR A 127 -20.77 10.35 4.61
CA THR A 127 -19.60 9.88 3.83
C THR A 127 -19.61 10.50 2.43
N GLY A 128 -18.47 11.07 2.05
CA GLY A 128 -18.28 11.69 0.73
C GLY A 128 -19.01 13.02 0.54
N ARG A 129 -19.65 13.58 1.57
CA ARG A 129 -20.41 14.84 1.48
C ARG A 129 -19.72 15.98 2.21
N GLY A 130 -19.98 17.21 1.76
CA GLY A 130 -19.48 18.43 2.35
C GLY A 130 -18.23 18.98 1.63
N PRO A 131 -17.66 20.08 2.11
CA PRO A 131 -16.46 20.68 1.53
C PRO A 131 -15.27 19.73 1.66
N GLY A 132 -14.41 19.70 0.63
CA GLY A 132 -13.17 18.93 0.63
C GLY A 132 -12.10 19.57 1.52
N ILE A 133 -11.47 18.79 2.36
CA ILE A 133 -10.26 19.17 3.09
C ILE A 133 -9.08 18.75 2.22
N PRO A 134 -8.22 19.68 1.79
CA PRO A 134 -7.11 19.35 0.91
C PRO A 134 -6.06 18.51 1.63
N ILE A 135 -5.60 17.47 0.95
CA ILE A 135 -4.42 16.69 1.30
C ILE A 135 -3.33 17.08 0.30
N ARG A 136 -2.21 17.56 0.78
CA ARG A 136 -1.09 17.90 -0.09
C ARG A 136 0.04 16.90 0.10
N VAL A 137 0.41 16.19 -0.97
CA VAL A 137 1.61 15.37 -0.99
C VAL A 137 2.82 16.31 -1.04
N VAL A 138 3.78 16.10 -0.15
CA VAL A 138 5.00 16.94 -0.03
C VAL A 138 6.27 16.15 -0.25
N GLY A 139 6.18 14.83 -0.35
CA GLY A 139 7.31 13.98 -0.64
C GLY A 139 6.89 12.54 -0.84
N VAL A 140 7.48 11.92 -1.83
CA VAL A 140 7.33 10.49 -2.11
C VAL A 140 8.72 9.86 -2.16
N SER A 141 8.91 8.77 -1.44
CA SER A 141 10.13 7.99 -1.50
C SER A 141 9.80 6.53 -1.76
N SER A 142 10.46 5.92 -2.75
CA SER A 142 10.42 4.49 -2.96
C SER A 142 11.53 3.86 -2.16
N ASN A 143 11.17 3.11 -1.12
CA ASN A 143 12.14 2.65 -0.14
C ASN A 143 12.72 1.28 -0.46
N SER A 144 11.91 0.39 -1.05
CA SER A 144 12.35 -0.98 -1.32
C SER A 144 11.62 -1.61 -2.50
N ALA A 145 12.32 -2.48 -3.19
CA ALA A 145 11.72 -3.47 -4.09
C ALA A 145 12.47 -4.79 -3.84
N GLU A 146 11.75 -5.83 -3.47
CA GLU A 146 12.32 -7.13 -3.14
C GLU A 146 11.58 -8.22 -3.89
N PHE A 147 12.32 -9.20 -4.38
CA PHE A 147 11.76 -10.38 -5.01
C PHE A 147 11.84 -11.55 -4.05
N THR A 148 10.72 -12.26 -3.91
CA THR A 148 10.63 -13.48 -3.10
C THR A 148 10.06 -14.61 -3.95
N GLY A 149 10.73 -15.77 -3.93
CA GLY A 149 10.23 -16.98 -4.57
C GLY A 149 9.41 -17.81 -3.58
N TYR A 150 8.21 -18.19 -3.98
CA TYR A 150 7.33 -19.08 -3.20
C TYR A 150 7.13 -20.40 -3.92
N PHE A 151 7.15 -21.48 -3.16
CA PHE A 151 6.86 -22.83 -3.63
C PHE A 151 5.62 -23.35 -2.91
N THR A 152 4.59 -23.69 -3.68
CA THR A 152 3.34 -24.21 -3.15
C THR A 152 3.00 -25.53 -3.84
N SER A 153 2.59 -26.54 -3.09
CA SER A 153 2.13 -27.81 -3.69
C SER A 153 0.86 -27.56 -4.51
N ALA A 154 0.88 -27.88 -5.79
CA ALA A 154 -0.23 -27.71 -6.73
C ALA A 154 -0.94 -29.03 -7.08
N GLY A 155 -0.53 -30.16 -6.48
CA GLY A 155 -1.10 -31.47 -6.72
C GLY A 155 -0.08 -32.60 -6.50
N ILE A 156 -0.39 -33.80 -7.03
CA ILE A 156 0.54 -34.93 -6.97
C ILE A 156 1.69 -34.66 -7.94
N ASN A 157 2.92 -34.51 -7.38
CA ASN A 157 4.14 -34.18 -8.11
C ASN A 157 4.09 -32.88 -8.92
N GLN A 158 3.30 -31.92 -8.48
CA GLN A 158 3.25 -30.58 -9.06
C GLN A 158 3.57 -29.55 -7.99
N THR A 159 4.48 -28.63 -8.32
CA THR A 159 4.85 -27.51 -7.45
C THR A 159 4.66 -26.22 -8.23
N LEU A 160 3.83 -25.35 -7.71
CA LEU A 160 3.69 -23.99 -8.19
C LEU A 160 4.88 -23.18 -7.67
N HIS A 161 5.65 -22.58 -8.57
CA HIS A 161 6.67 -21.61 -8.22
C HIS A 161 6.21 -20.23 -8.67
N GLN A 162 6.13 -19.30 -7.73
CA GLN A 162 5.76 -17.92 -7.96
C GLN A 162 6.90 -17.01 -7.57
N ILE A 163 7.15 -15.98 -8.39
CA ILE A 163 8.05 -14.87 -8.07
C ILE A 163 7.17 -13.68 -7.75
N VAL A 164 7.23 -13.23 -6.51
CA VAL A 164 6.46 -12.09 -6.00
C VAL A 164 7.41 -10.92 -5.79
N LEU A 165 7.03 -9.77 -6.31
CA LEU A 165 7.69 -8.51 -6.10
C LEU A 165 6.98 -7.76 -4.99
N HIS A 166 7.71 -7.41 -3.94
CA HIS A 166 7.26 -6.55 -2.85
C HIS A 166 7.81 -5.15 -3.09
N VAL A 167 6.94 -4.17 -3.22
CA VAL A 167 7.33 -2.76 -3.40
C VAL A 167 6.85 -1.95 -2.22
N GLY A 168 7.79 -1.36 -1.48
CA GLY A 168 7.52 -0.44 -0.39
C GLY A 168 7.67 1.01 -0.81
N MET A 169 6.71 1.86 -0.44
CA MET A 169 6.71 3.30 -0.70
C MET A 169 6.29 4.07 0.55
N THR A 170 6.93 5.19 0.82
CA THR A 170 6.51 6.13 1.86
C THR A 170 6.06 7.44 1.22
N VAL A 171 4.83 7.84 1.49
CA VAL A 171 4.26 9.11 1.03
C VAL A 171 4.06 10.02 2.23
N THR A 172 4.67 11.20 2.20
CA THR A 172 4.48 12.21 3.24
C THR A 172 3.45 13.22 2.76
N VAL A 173 2.39 13.38 3.55
CA VAL A 173 1.30 14.31 3.26
C VAL A 173 1.13 15.34 4.35
N VAL A 174 0.67 16.53 3.96
CA VAL A 174 0.31 17.62 4.87
C VAL A 174 -1.20 17.84 4.85
N LEU A 175 -1.75 17.77 6.03
CA LEU A 175 -3.15 18.11 6.34
C LEU A 175 -3.19 19.41 7.13
N PRO A 176 -4.33 20.10 7.22
CA PRO A 176 -4.48 21.24 8.13
C PRO A 176 -4.17 20.91 9.60
N THR A 177 -4.23 19.63 9.95
CA THR A 177 -3.96 19.10 11.31
C THR A 177 -2.51 18.74 11.57
N GLY A 178 -1.66 18.65 10.52
CA GLY A 178 -0.25 18.29 10.63
C GLY A 178 0.24 17.44 9.46
N ALA A 179 1.50 17.04 9.50
CA ALA A 179 2.10 16.13 8.51
C ALA A 179 1.99 14.68 8.98
N VAL A 180 1.75 13.78 8.03
CA VAL A 180 1.65 12.33 8.24
C VAL A 180 2.47 11.62 7.19
N ALA A 181 3.25 10.62 7.60
CA ALA A 181 3.94 9.71 6.69
C ALA A 181 3.14 8.40 6.60
N VAL A 182 2.74 8.05 5.39
CA VAL A 182 1.99 6.82 5.08
C VAL A 182 2.92 5.85 4.40
N GLN A 183 3.05 4.64 4.95
CA GLN A 183 3.83 3.56 4.35
C GLN A 183 2.88 2.60 3.65
N THR A 184 3.15 2.33 2.39
CA THR A 184 2.40 1.38 1.57
C THR A 184 3.32 0.27 1.13
N ASN A 185 2.88 -0.97 1.30
CA ASN A 185 3.53 -2.16 0.77
C ASN A 185 2.56 -2.86 -0.19
N THR A 186 3.01 -3.05 -1.42
CA THR A 186 2.23 -3.72 -2.46
C THR A 186 2.96 -4.95 -2.94
N GLU A 187 2.24 -6.06 -3.06
CA GLU A 187 2.75 -7.33 -3.54
C GLU A 187 2.19 -7.59 -4.94
N VAL A 188 3.07 -7.90 -5.88
CA VAL A 188 2.69 -8.21 -7.26
C VAL A 188 3.33 -9.51 -7.68
N VAL A 189 2.54 -10.48 -8.12
CA VAL A 189 3.06 -11.70 -8.76
C VAL A 189 3.56 -11.34 -10.15
N VAL A 190 4.87 -11.40 -10.34
CA VAL A 190 5.51 -11.00 -11.61
C VAL A 190 5.75 -12.17 -12.54
N ALA A 191 5.87 -13.38 -11.98
CA ALA A 191 6.03 -14.60 -12.76
C ALA A 191 5.53 -15.81 -11.98
N GLU A 192 4.97 -16.77 -12.70
CA GLU A 192 4.44 -18.02 -12.14
C GLU A 192 4.70 -19.17 -13.10
N THR A 193 5.08 -20.32 -12.57
CA THR A 193 5.20 -21.56 -13.35
C THR A 193 4.87 -22.77 -12.52
N VAL A 194 4.36 -23.82 -13.16
CA VAL A 194 4.12 -25.11 -12.53
C VAL A 194 5.25 -26.05 -12.91
N LEU A 195 5.99 -26.50 -11.90
CA LEU A 195 7.01 -27.52 -12.04
C LEU A 195 6.34 -28.88 -11.90
N VAL A 196 6.42 -29.69 -12.94
CA VAL A 196 5.86 -31.05 -12.96
C VAL A 196 6.98 -32.04 -12.78
N GLY A 197 6.94 -32.79 -11.69
CA GLY A 197 7.83 -33.90 -11.42
C GLY A 197 7.37 -35.21 -12.09
N SER A 198 8.20 -36.26 -12.04
CA SER A 198 7.81 -37.61 -12.47
C SER A 198 6.71 -38.18 -11.58
N VAL A 199 5.67 -38.75 -12.18
CA VAL A 199 4.61 -39.43 -11.43
C VAL A 199 5.17 -40.77 -10.90
N PRO A 200 5.11 -41.06 -9.59
CA PRO A 200 5.48 -42.37 -9.07
C PRO A 200 4.63 -43.49 -9.70
N ASP A 201 5.20 -44.60 -9.99
CA ASP A 201 4.49 -45.78 -10.54
C ASP A 201 3.43 -46.33 -9.58
N SER A 202 3.48 -45.95 -8.29
CA SER A 202 2.47 -46.29 -7.29
C SER A 202 2.32 -45.17 -6.26
N PHE A 203 1.07 -44.78 -5.97
CA PHE A 203 0.71 -43.83 -4.93
C PHE A 203 -0.26 -44.46 -3.93
N VAL A 204 0.17 -44.69 -2.71
CA VAL A 204 -0.67 -45.19 -1.63
C VAL A 204 -1.01 -44.05 -0.69
N ARG A 205 -2.25 -43.64 -0.70
CA ARG A 205 -2.78 -42.66 0.26
C ARG A 205 -3.26 -43.39 1.51
N PHE A 206 -2.53 -43.33 2.60
CA PHE A 206 -3.05 -43.73 3.89
C PHE A 206 -4.05 -42.70 4.36
N GLY A 207 -5.36 -43.03 4.29
CA GLY A 207 -6.40 -42.25 4.92
C GLY A 207 -6.22 -42.31 6.43
N GLY A 208 -5.90 -41.18 7.07
CA GLY A 208 -6.01 -41.06 8.51
C GLY A 208 -7.49 -41.10 8.92
N PRO A 209 -7.83 -41.55 10.15
CA PRO A 209 -9.21 -41.56 10.63
C PRO A 209 -9.75 -40.13 10.63
N GLU A 210 -10.94 -39.96 10.05
CA GLU A 210 -11.75 -38.75 10.21
C GLU A 210 -12.17 -38.66 11.67
N GLU A 211 -11.74 -37.60 12.37
CA GLU A 211 -12.36 -37.13 13.61
C GLU A 211 -13.25 -35.93 13.34
#